data_befa042432b9dbb5836239de482dcde4
#
_entry.id   befa042432b9dbb5836239de482dcde4
#
_cell.length_a   1.000
_cell.length_b   1.000
_cell.length_c   1.000
_cell.angle_alpha   90.00
_cell.angle_beta   90.00
_cell.angle_gamma   90.00
#
_symmetry.space_group_name_H-M   'P 1'
#
loop_
_entity.id
_entity.type
_entity.pdbx_description
1 polymer ?
#
loop_
_entity_poly.entity_id
_entity_poly.type
_entity_poly.pdbx_seq_one_letter_code
_entity_poly.pdbx_strand_id
1 'polypeptide(L)'
;MKLSDSKSARWTALFIVSVTMMFGYFFTDVMSPLEPLLTAAKGAENGLGLGWSSDEYGFFSGAYGYFNVFLLLLFFGGLILDKFGIRFTGILSTVLMFGGALLKWYAVGHEFAGSMAVPFFGTYSTQVVIAALGFAIYGVGCEICGITVSKVIVKWFTGHELALAMGVQVATARLGTAAALGASLPFAKAMGGVSASIGLGAALLCAGVLVYLVYCAMDKKEDASAAAVATEPEEGFKFSDLGGLFKTTGFWYVAFLCLMFYAG
;
A
#
# COMPACT_ATOMS: atom_id res chain seq x y z
N MET A 1 2.29 29.77 16.82
CA MET A 1 2.28 28.41 17.35
C MET A 1 1.88 27.50 16.20
N LYS A 2 2.73 26.55 15.82
CA LYS A 2 2.41 25.60 14.76
C LYS A 2 1.32 24.64 15.25
N LEU A 3 0.48 24.13 14.36
CA LEU A 3 -0.53 23.13 14.72
C LEU A 3 0.14 21.84 15.23
N SER A 4 1.32 21.52 14.68
CA SER A 4 2.17 20.40 15.13
C SER A 4 2.72 20.55 16.55
N ASP A 5 2.73 21.75 17.13
CA ASP A 5 3.10 21.95 18.56
C ASP A 5 2.02 21.36 19.49
N SER A 6 0.77 21.23 19.03
CA SER A 6 -0.32 20.61 19.78
C SER A 6 -0.20 19.09 19.77
N LYS A 7 -0.05 18.47 20.95
CA LYS A 7 0.00 17.01 21.10
C LYS A 7 -1.23 16.33 20.49
N SER A 8 -2.42 16.86 20.74
CA SER A 8 -3.68 16.30 20.20
C SER A 8 -3.68 16.32 18.68
N ALA A 9 -3.26 17.41 18.03
CA ALA A 9 -3.23 17.51 16.57
C ALA A 9 -2.22 16.51 15.96
N ARG A 10 -1.01 16.37 16.54
CA ARG A 10 -0.01 15.39 16.08
C ARG A 10 -0.55 13.97 16.13
N TRP A 11 -1.11 13.57 17.27
CA TRP A 11 -1.64 12.22 17.45
C TRP A 11 -2.88 11.95 16.57
N THR A 12 -3.69 12.97 16.31
CA THR A 12 -4.81 12.87 15.35
C THR A 12 -4.28 12.67 13.93
N ALA A 13 -3.28 13.42 13.49
CA ALA A 13 -2.64 13.23 12.19
C ALA A 13 -2.05 11.82 12.06
N LEU A 14 -1.32 11.35 13.08
CA LEU A 14 -0.78 9.99 13.14
C LEU A 14 -1.88 8.92 13.02
N PHE A 15 -2.96 9.06 13.79
CA PHE A 15 -4.08 8.13 13.75
C PHE A 15 -4.68 8.02 12.35
N ILE A 16 -4.94 9.15 11.70
CA ILE A 16 -5.51 9.22 10.34
C ILE A 16 -4.62 8.47 9.35
N VAL A 17 -3.33 8.78 9.28
CA VAL A 17 -2.42 8.14 8.32
C VAL A 17 -2.15 6.67 8.65
N SER A 18 -2.15 6.30 9.93
CA SER A 18 -1.98 4.92 10.38
C SER A 18 -3.19 4.05 10.01
N VAL A 19 -4.41 4.58 10.13
CA VAL A 19 -5.65 3.88 9.69
C VAL A 19 -5.65 3.69 8.18
N THR A 20 -5.20 4.68 7.41
CA THR A 20 -5.05 4.55 5.96
C THR A 20 -4.11 3.39 5.60
N MET A 21 -2.96 3.28 6.27
CA MET A 21 -2.02 2.17 6.08
C MET A 21 -2.59 0.83 6.58
N MET A 22 -3.34 0.82 7.67
CA MET A 22 -4.01 -0.39 8.17
C MET A 22 -4.96 -0.98 7.12
N PHE A 23 -5.73 -0.15 6.43
CA PHE A 23 -6.60 -0.59 5.33
C PHE A 23 -5.78 -1.10 4.13
N GLY A 24 -4.64 -0.45 3.85
CA GLY A 24 -3.68 -0.95 2.88
C GLY A 24 -3.22 -2.37 3.23
N TYR A 25 -2.62 -2.56 4.38
CA TYR A 25 -2.11 -3.88 4.80
C TYR A 25 -3.21 -4.95 4.89
N PHE A 26 -4.43 -4.57 5.28
CA PHE A 26 -5.57 -5.48 5.17
C PHE A 26 -5.76 -5.99 3.73
N PHE A 27 -5.75 -5.08 2.76
CA PHE A 27 -5.96 -5.43 1.35
C PHE A 27 -4.77 -6.17 0.73
N THR A 28 -3.55 -5.91 1.18
CA THR A 28 -2.36 -6.66 0.77
C THR A 28 -2.55 -8.15 1.06
N ASP A 29 -3.00 -8.47 2.28
CA ASP A 29 -3.01 -9.84 2.80
C ASP A 29 -4.38 -10.54 2.66
N VAL A 30 -5.42 -9.85 2.16
CA VAL A 30 -6.80 -10.36 2.08
C VAL A 30 -6.92 -11.67 1.30
N MET A 31 -6.05 -11.90 0.30
CA MET A 31 -6.10 -13.10 -0.54
C MET A 31 -5.33 -14.29 0.04
N SER A 32 -4.37 -14.06 0.95
CA SER A 32 -3.54 -15.13 1.51
C SER A 32 -4.36 -16.24 2.18
N PRO A 33 -5.30 -15.95 3.09
CA PRO A 33 -6.14 -17.00 3.69
C PRO A 33 -7.20 -17.56 2.73
N LEU A 34 -7.39 -16.96 1.57
CA LEU A 34 -8.35 -17.39 0.55
C LEU A 34 -7.72 -18.34 -0.48
N GLU A 35 -6.42 -18.59 -0.43
CA GLU A 35 -5.71 -19.49 -1.36
C GLU A 35 -6.42 -20.85 -1.53
N PRO A 36 -6.87 -21.54 -0.46
CA PRO A 36 -7.58 -22.81 -0.62
C PRO A 36 -8.86 -22.71 -1.46
N LEU A 37 -9.58 -21.60 -1.40
CA LEU A 37 -10.77 -21.35 -2.22
C LEU A 37 -10.40 -20.96 -3.66
N LEU A 38 -9.31 -20.23 -3.86
CA LEU A 38 -8.82 -19.82 -5.16
C LEU A 38 -8.37 -21.04 -5.99
N THR A 39 -7.64 -21.96 -5.34
CA THR A 39 -7.04 -23.14 -5.99
C THR A 39 -7.96 -24.37 -5.99
N ALA A 40 -9.02 -24.39 -5.18
CA ALA A 40 -10.02 -25.44 -5.25
C ALA A 40 -10.67 -25.52 -6.64
N ALA A 41 -10.99 -26.73 -7.08
CA ALA A 41 -11.66 -26.95 -8.35
C ALA A 41 -12.91 -26.07 -8.50
N LYS A 42 -13.18 -25.59 -9.71
CA LYS A 42 -14.29 -24.67 -9.97
C LYS A 42 -15.61 -25.27 -9.49
N GLY A 43 -16.31 -24.53 -8.64
CA GLY A 43 -17.57 -24.98 -8.03
C GLY A 43 -17.42 -25.90 -6.81
N ALA A 44 -16.20 -26.30 -6.43
CA ALA A 44 -15.95 -27.00 -5.17
C ALA A 44 -16.17 -26.07 -3.95
N GLU A 45 -16.07 -26.63 -2.75
CA GLU A 45 -16.25 -25.86 -1.49
C GLU A 45 -17.58 -25.06 -1.48
N ASN A 46 -18.71 -25.76 -1.76
CA ASN A 46 -20.04 -25.18 -1.84
C ASN A 46 -20.19 -24.07 -2.93
N GLY A 47 -19.48 -24.20 -4.04
CA GLY A 47 -19.52 -23.23 -5.13
C GLY A 47 -18.50 -22.09 -5.05
N LEU A 48 -17.63 -22.09 -4.03
CA LEU A 48 -16.66 -21.01 -3.80
C LEU A 48 -15.34 -21.18 -4.53
N GLY A 49 -15.02 -22.41 -5.01
CA GLY A 49 -13.76 -22.70 -5.72
C GLY A 49 -13.67 -21.98 -7.05
N LEU A 50 -12.54 -21.30 -7.31
CA LEU A 50 -12.31 -20.56 -8.56
C LEU A 50 -11.52 -21.36 -9.60
N GLY A 51 -10.83 -22.44 -9.22
CA GLY A 51 -10.09 -23.31 -10.12
C GLY A 51 -8.76 -22.75 -10.62
N TRP A 52 -8.14 -21.83 -9.89
CA TRP A 52 -6.80 -21.34 -10.23
C TRP A 52 -5.76 -22.44 -10.03
N SER A 53 -4.77 -22.52 -10.91
CA SER A 53 -3.61 -23.37 -10.66
C SER A 53 -2.69 -22.74 -9.61
N SER A 54 -1.80 -23.56 -9.02
CA SER A 54 -0.77 -23.06 -8.10
C SER A 54 0.16 -22.05 -8.79
N ASP A 55 0.45 -22.26 -10.08
CA ASP A 55 1.26 -21.31 -10.87
C ASP A 55 0.53 -19.98 -11.07
N GLU A 56 -0.78 -20.01 -11.32
CA GLU A 56 -1.61 -18.82 -11.45
C GLU A 56 -1.67 -18.03 -10.13
N TYR A 57 -1.81 -18.73 -9.01
CA TYR A 57 -1.77 -18.10 -7.71
C TYR A 57 -0.39 -17.49 -7.41
N GLY A 58 0.70 -18.20 -7.74
CA GLY A 58 2.07 -17.69 -7.61
C GLY A 58 2.32 -16.44 -8.45
N PHE A 59 1.91 -16.46 -9.72
CA PHE A 59 1.98 -15.29 -10.61
C PHE A 59 1.20 -14.11 -10.05
N PHE A 60 -0.03 -14.34 -9.59
CA PHE A 60 -0.87 -13.31 -8.98
C PHE A 60 -0.22 -12.73 -7.72
N SER A 61 0.28 -13.59 -6.81
CA SER A 61 0.87 -13.15 -5.54
C SER A 61 2.13 -12.30 -5.77
N GLY A 62 2.97 -12.67 -6.75
CA GLY A 62 4.16 -11.91 -7.14
C GLY A 62 3.84 -10.55 -7.76
N ALA A 63 2.63 -10.38 -8.30
CA ALA A 63 2.26 -9.16 -9.03
C ALA A 63 2.32 -7.88 -8.20
N TYR A 64 2.16 -7.96 -6.88
CA TYR A 64 2.33 -6.84 -5.96
C TYR A 64 3.64 -6.07 -6.18
N GLY A 65 4.73 -6.81 -6.41
CA GLY A 65 6.07 -6.24 -6.56
C GLY A 65 6.48 -5.93 -8.00
N TYR A 66 5.80 -6.44 -9.03
CA TYR A 66 6.30 -6.40 -10.40
C TYR A 66 6.60 -4.98 -10.89
N PHE A 67 5.67 -4.04 -10.71
CA PHE A 67 5.89 -2.68 -11.16
C PHE A 67 6.91 -1.93 -10.31
N ASN A 68 6.94 -2.18 -9.01
CA ASN A 68 7.90 -1.55 -8.11
C ASN A 68 9.34 -2.02 -8.40
N VAL A 69 9.53 -3.31 -8.70
CA VAL A 69 10.86 -3.88 -8.96
C VAL A 69 11.30 -3.64 -10.40
N PHE A 70 10.50 -4.03 -11.40
CA PHE A 70 10.93 -3.98 -12.80
C PHE A 70 10.86 -2.58 -13.42
N LEU A 71 9.91 -1.74 -12.97
CA LEU A 71 9.76 -0.38 -13.47
C LEU A 71 10.27 0.68 -12.49
N LEU A 72 10.82 0.26 -11.34
CA LEU A 72 11.35 1.14 -10.29
C LEU A 72 10.35 2.23 -9.85
N LEU A 73 9.03 1.90 -9.86
CA LEU A 73 7.99 2.89 -9.61
C LEU A 73 8.02 3.46 -8.19
N LEU A 74 8.55 2.71 -7.22
CA LEU A 74 8.79 3.25 -5.88
C LEU A 74 9.82 4.38 -5.89
N PHE A 75 10.89 4.26 -6.69
CA PHE A 75 11.88 5.32 -6.86
C PHE A 75 11.24 6.59 -7.47
N PHE A 76 10.45 6.42 -8.54
CA PHE A 76 9.72 7.55 -9.12
C PHE A 76 8.69 8.13 -8.15
N GLY A 77 8.06 7.30 -7.32
CA GLY A 77 7.18 7.72 -6.23
C GLY A 77 7.89 8.65 -5.24
N GLY A 78 9.14 8.35 -4.89
CA GLY A 78 9.99 9.22 -4.08
C GLY A 78 10.23 10.59 -4.73
N LEU A 79 10.56 10.61 -6.03
CA LEU A 79 10.73 11.86 -6.79
C LEU A 79 9.44 12.69 -6.85
N ILE A 80 8.28 12.03 -7.02
CA ILE A 80 6.98 12.69 -7.00
C ILE A 80 6.72 13.28 -5.60
N LEU A 81 7.04 12.53 -4.54
CA LEU A 81 6.89 12.98 -3.16
C LEU A 81 7.72 14.23 -2.85
N ASP A 82 8.96 14.27 -3.33
CA ASP A 82 9.83 15.43 -3.11
C ASP A 82 9.40 16.66 -3.94
N LYS A 83 8.92 16.44 -5.17
CA LYS A 83 8.50 17.52 -6.06
C LYS A 83 7.12 18.09 -5.74
N PHE A 84 6.14 17.23 -5.44
CA PHE A 84 4.73 17.62 -5.30
C PHE A 84 4.24 17.57 -3.84
N GLY A 85 5.07 17.07 -2.93
CA GLY A 85 4.79 17.02 -1.50
C GLY A 85 3.81 15.94 -1.08
N ILE A 86 3.62 15.85 0.24
CA ILE A 86 2.88 14.76 0.91
C ILE A 86 1.38 14.72 0.58
N ARG A 87 0.75 15.87 0.31
CA ARG A 87 -0.70 15.92 0.00
C ARG A 87 -0.99 15.32 -1.36
N PHE A 88 -0.33 15.79 -2.40
CA PHE A 88 -0.54 15.27 -3.76
C PHE A 88 -0.17 13.80 -3.84
N THR A 89 1.02 13.45 -3.36
CA THR A 89 1.53 12.07 -3.46
C THR A 89 0.67 11.09 -2.65
N GLY A 90 0.19 11.51 -1.48
CA GLY A 90 -0.68 10.65 -0.69
C GLY A 90 -2.08 10.47 -1.28
N ILE A 91 -2.66 11.51 -1.90
CA ILE A 91 -3.91 11.34 -2.66
C ILE A 91 -3.67 10.41 -3.86
N LEU A 92 -2.62 10.63 -4.63
CA LEU A 92 -2.27 9.78 -5.77
C LEU A 92 -2.11 8.31 -5.35
N SER A 93 -1.35 8.05 -4.27
CA SER A 93 -1.10 6.70 -3.77
C SER A 93 -2.38 6.02 -3.29
N THR A 94 -3.23 6.70 -2.52
CA THR A 94 -4.49 6.14 -2.03
C THR A 94 -5.50 5.88 -3.17
N VAL A 95 -5.53 6.73 -4.20
CA VAL A 95 -6.34 6.52 -5.40
C VAL A 95 -5.84 5.34 -6.22
N LEU A 96 -4.50 5.17 -6.38
CA LEU A 96 -3.92 3.99 -7.03
C LEU A 96 -4.25 2.70 -6.26
N MET A 97 -4.15 2.72 -4.92
CA MET A 97 -4.56 1.58 -4.09
C MET A 97 -6.02 1.22 -4.32
N PHE A 98 -6.91 2.19 -4.26
CA PHE A 98 -8.34 1.97 -4.46
C PHE A 98 -8.67 1.50 -5.88
N GLY A 99 -8.10 2.14 -6.91
CA GLY A 99 -8.30 1.77 -8.31
C GLY A 99 -7.80 0.35 -8.61
N GLY A 100 -6.60 -0.02 -8.13
CA GLY A 100 -6.06 -1.37 -8.23
C GLY A 100 -6.94 -2.39 -7.50
N ALA A 101 -7.47 -2.04 -6.34
CA ALA A 101 -8.39 -2.87 -5.58
C ALA A 101 -9.71 -3.12 -6.30
N LEU A 102 -10.28 -2.08 -6.92
CA LEU A 102 -11.50 -2.22 -7.73
C LEU A 102 -11.27 -3.14 -8.94
N LEU A 103 -10.13 -3.00 -9.61
CA LEU A 103 -9.80 -3.86 -10.74
C LEU A 103 -9.64 -5.33 -10.31
N LYS A 104 -8.95 -5.57 -9.20
CA LYS A 104 -8.80 -6.91 -8.60
C LYS A 104 -10.16 -7.49 -8.18
N TRP A 105 -10.99 -6.70 -7.52
CA TRP A 105 -12.34 -7.09 -7.12
C TRP A 105 -13.21 -7.45 -8.32
N TYR A 106 -13.21 -6.60 -9.35
CA TYR A 106 -13.94 -6.84 -10.60
C TYR A 106 -13.48 -8.13 -11.26
N ALA A 107 -12.17 -8.34 -11.39
CA ALA A 107 -11.60 -9.52 -12.03
C ALA A 107 -12.00 -10.83 -11.32
N VAL A 108 -11.93 -10.86 -9.99
CA VAL A 108 -12.27 -12.07 -9.21
C VAL A 108 -13.78 -12.30 -9.13
N GLY A 109 -14.57 -11.25 -9.23
CA GLY A 109 -16.03 -11.34 -9.20
C GLY A 109 -16.70 -11.71 -10.52
N HIS A 110 -15.95 -11.76 -11.63
CA HIS A 110 -16.48 -12.04 -12.96
C HIS A 110 -15.73 -13.20 -13.63
N GLU A 111 -16.44 -13.96 -14.44
CA GLU A 111 -15.83 -15.00 -15.28
C GLU A 111 -15.32 -14.39 -16.59
N PHE A 112 -14.11 -14.74 -16.96
CA PHE A 112 -13.51 -14.37 -18.23
C PHE A 112 -13.16 -15.62 -19.02
N ALA A 113 -13.52 -15.62 -20.30
CA ALA A 113 -13.14 -16.70 -21.21
C ALA A 113 -11.72 -16.46 -21.76
N GLY A 114 -10.99 -17.55 -22.00
CA GLY A 114 -9.67 -17.52 -22.64
C GLY A 114 -8.50 -17.32 -21.69
N SER A 115 -7.33 -17.28 -22.29
CA SER A 115 -6.04 -17.07 -21.62
C SER A 115 -5.24 -15.99 -22.33
N MET A 116 -4.37 -15.33 -21.58
CA MET A 116 -3.50 -14.26 -22.08
C MET A 116 -2.03 -14.65 -21.87
N ALA A 117 -1.23 -14.46 -22.92
CA ALA A 117 0.21 -14.61 -22.82
C ALA A 117 0.82 -13.35 -22.17
N VAL A 118 1.54 -13.55 -21.06
CA VAL A 118 2.27 -12.50 -20.38
C VAL A 118 3.75 -12.65 -20.70
N PRO A 119 4.39 -11.65 -21.34
CA PRO A 119 5.82 -11.73 -21.69
C PRO A 119 6.68 -12.12 -20.49
N PHE A 120 7.61 -13.04 -20.67
CA PHE A 120 8.53 -13.61 -19.68
C PHE A 120 7.92 -14.49 -18.59
N PHE A 121 6.59 -14.48 -18.38
CA PHE A 121 5.93 -15.23 -17.30
C PHE A 121 5.16 -16.45 -17.80
N GLY A 122 4.63 -16.44 -19.01
CA GLY A 122 3.85 -17.56 -19.55
C GLY A 122 2.43 -17.19 -19.95
N THR A 123 1.55 -18.20 -20.02
CA THR A 123 0.14 -18.02 -20.39
C THR A 123 -0.74 -18.37 -19.20
N TYR A 124 -1.59 -17.42 -18.81
CA TYR A 124 -2.48 -17.53 -17.65
C TYR A 124 -3.92 -17.21 -18.05
N SER A 125 -4.89 -17.64 -17.25
CA SER A 125 -6.28 -17.27 -17.46
C SER A 125 -6.46 -15.75 -17.45
N THR A 126 -7.34 -15.25 -18.31
CA THR A 126 -7.61 -13.79 -18.41
C THR A 126 -8.02 -13.21 -17.07
N GLN A 127 -8.78 -13.94 -16.26
CA GLN A 127 -9.16 -13.54 -14.92
C GLN A 127 -7.95 -13.27 -14.03
N VAL A 128 -6.98 -14.18 -14.01
CA VAL A 128 -5.76 -14.07 -13.19
C VAL A 128 -4.91 -12.89 -13.64
N VAL A 129 -4.75 -12.69 -14.95
CA VAL A 129 -3.95 -11.58 -15.50
C VAL A 129 -4.54 -10.22 -15.09
N ILE A 130 -5.87 -10.07 -15.21
CA ILE A 130 -6.54 -8.82 -14.82
C ILE A 130 -6.46 -8.61 -13.30
N ALA A 131 -6.64 -9.67 -12.50
CA ALA A 131 -6.49 -9.62 -11.05
C ALA A 131 -5.05 -9.23 -10.64
N ALA A 132 -4.05 -9.83 -11.29
CA ALA A 132 -2.63 -9.53 -11.10
C ALA A 132 -2.30 -8.07 -11.46
N LEU A 133 -2.83 -7.57 -12.58
CA LEU A 133 -2.68 -6.16 -12.96
C LEU A 133 -3.26 -5.22 -11.90
N GLY A 134 -4.46 -5.53 -11.40
CA GLY A 134 -5.06 -4.77 -10.29
C GLY A 134 -4.18 -4.79 -9.05
N PHE A 135 -3.59 -5.94 -8.71
CA PHE A 135 -2.72 -6.08 -7.55
C PHE A 135 -1.37 -5.38 -7.76
N ALA A 136 -0.82 -5.34 -8.96
CA ALA A 136 0.38 -4.59 -9.29
C ALA A 136 0.17 -3.07 -9.16
N ILE A 137 -0.94 -2.53 -9.68
CA ILE A 137 -1.30 -1.11 -9.53
C ILE A 137 -1.50 -0.77 -8.05
N TYR A 138 -2.20 -1.63 -7.31
CA TYR A 138 -2.37 -1.49 -5.88
C TYR A 138 -1.02 -1.46 -5.15
N GLY A 139 -0.10 -2.37 -5.48
CA GLY A 139 1.23 -2.46 -4.88
C GLY A 139 2.04 -1.16 -5.04
N VAL A 140 2.00 -0.55 -6.22
CA VAL A 140 2.62 0.78 -6.45
C VAL A 140 2.03 1.82 -5.51
N GLY A 141 0.70 1.89 -5.42
CA GLY A 141 0.02 2.81 -4.51
C GLY A 141 0.41 2.58 -3.05
N CYS A 142 0.46 1.31 -2.62
CA CYS A 142 0.77 0.94 -1.23
C CYS A 142 2.19 1.34 -0.82
N GLU A 143 3.17 1.07 -1.66
CA GLU A 143 4.57 1.43 -1.41
C GLU A 143 4.78 2.95 -1.39
N ILE A 144 4.20 3.68 -2.37
CA ILE A 144 4.25 5.16 -2.38
C ILE A 144 3.53 5.74 -1.16
N CYS A 145 2.42 5.14 -0.72
CA CYS A 145 1.73 5.55 0.51
C CYS A 145 2.63 5.37 1.73
N GLY A 146 3.36 4.27 1.83
CA GLY A 146 4.28 3.97 2.93
C GLY A 146 5.36 5.03 3.09
N ILE A 147 6.06 5.41 2.01
CA ILE A 147 7.08 6.48 2.06
C ILE A 147 6.45 7.84 2.36
N THR A 148 5.25 8.11 1.84
CA THR A 148 4.53 9.36 2.10
C THR A 148 4.13 9.47 3.57
N VAL A 149 3.57 8.41 4.16
CA VAL A 149 3.19 8.36 5.58
C VAL A 149 4.41 8.54 6.48
N SER A 150 5.55 7.94 6.12
CA SER A 150 6.81 8.15 6.84
C SER A 150 7.23 9.62 6.84
N LYS A 151 7.14 10.30 5.68
CA LYS A 151 7.44 11.75 5.57
C LYS A 151 6.44 12.60 6.34
N VAL A 152 5.17 12.21 6.38
CA VAL A 152 4.14 12.84 7.24
C VAL A 152 4.54 12.77 8.71
N ILE A 153 4.90 11.59 9.20
CA ILE A 153 5.27 11.40 10.61
C ILE A 153 6.51 12.22 10.95
N VAL A 154 7.52 12.23 10.09
CA VAL A 154 8.70 13.08 10.28
C VAL A 154 8.28 14.55 10.38
N LYS A 155 7.47 15.05 9.45
CA LYS A 155 7.01 16.45 9.45
C LYS A 155 6.32 16.85 10.76
N TRP A 156 5.45 15.97 11.27
CA TRP A 156 4.60 16.30 12.43
C TRP A 156 5.28 16.01 13.78
N PHE A 157 6.26 15.09 13.84
CA PHE A 157 6.88 14.61 15.08
C PHE A 157 8.35 14.99 15.23
N THR A 158 8.97 15.72 14.29
CA THR A 158 10.34 16.22 14.46
C THR A 158 10.41 17.12 15.71
N GLY A 159 11.33 16.80 16.61
CA GLY A 159 11.47 17.46 17.91
C GLY A 159 10.52 16.94 19.00
N HIS A 160 9.74 15.91 18.71
CA HIS A 160 8.81 15.25 19.63
C HIS A 160 9.05 13.73 19.62
N GLU A 161 8.04 12.92 20.01
CA GLU A 161 8.16 11.47 20.19
C GLU A 161 8.19 10.70 18.84
N LEU A 162 9.13 11.03 17.93
CA LEU A 162 9.19 10.51 16.55
C LEU A 162 9.29 8.99 16.49
N ALA A 163 10.18 8.37 17.29
CA ALA A 163 10.38 6.93 17.30
C ALA A 163 9.12 6.18 17.76
N LEU A 164 8.42 6.73 18.76
CA LEU A 164 7.16 6.17 19.24
C LEU A 164 6.08 6.28 18.16
N ALA A 165 5.97 7.41 17.47
CA ALA A 165 5.00 7.61 16.40
C ALA A 165 5.22 6.63 15.24
N MET A 166 6.47 6.43 14.82
CA MET A 166 6.83 5.42 13.81
C MET A 166 6.45 4.00 14.26
N GLY A 167 6.75 3.64 15.52
CA GLY A 167 6.39 2.34 16.07
C GLY A 167 4.88 2.10 16.13
N VAL A 168 4.11 3.09 16.55
CA VAL A 168 2.64 3.02 16.60
C VAL A 168 2.05 2.88 15.19
N GLN A 169 2.58 3.61 14.21
CA GLN A 169 2.14 3.48 12.81
C GLN A 169 2.36 2.06 12.29
N VAL A 170 3.56 1.49 12.46
CA VAL A 170 3.87 0.12 12.02
C VAL A 170 2.98 -0.90 12.75
N ALA A 171 2.80 -0.77 14.06
CA ALA A 171 1.93 -1.66 14.83
C ALA A 171 0.48 -1.61 14.33
N THR A 172 -0.05 -0.39 14.08
CA THR A 172 -1.41 -0.21 13.54
C THR A 172 -1.55 -0.83 12.14
N ALA A 173 -0.56 -0.66 11.27
CA ALA A 173 -0.55 -1.28 9.95
C ALA A 173 -0.61 -2.82 10.05
N ARG A 174 0.17 -3.44 10.95
CA ARG A 174 0.16 -4.89 11.17
C ARG A 174 -1.16 -5.43 11.76
N LEU A 175 -1.94 -4.61 12.45
CA LEU A 175 -3.32 -4.97 12.81
C LEU A 175 -4.18 -5.19 11.57
N GLY A 176 -3.95 -4.47 10.48
CA GLY A 176 -4.59 -4.70 9.19
C GLY A 176 -4.28 -6.10 8.64
N THR A 177 -3.01 -6.49 8.61
CA THR A 177 -2.58 -7.87 8.26
C THR A 177 -3.27 -8.91 9.12
N ALA A 178 -3.22 -8.74 10.45
CA ALA A 178 -3.84 -9.69 11.38
C ALA A 178 -5.36 -9.83 11.16
N ALA A 179 -6.04 -8.70 10.91
CA ALA A 179 -7.47 -8.70 10.58
C ALA A 179 -7.75 -9.42 9.24
N ALA A 180 -6.92 -9.20 8.22
CA ALA A 180 -7.07 -9.88 6.93
C ALA A 180 -6.91 -11.40 7.08
N LEU A 181 -5.86 -11.86 7.76
CA LEU A 181 -5.58 -13.28 7.97
C LEU A 181 -6.68 -13.97 8.78
N GLY A 182 -7.22 -13.29 9.80
CA GLY A 182 -8.26 -13.86 10.66
C GLY A 182 -9.67 -13.79 10.10
N ALA A 183 -10.00 -12.73 9.35
CA ALA A 183 -11.39 -12.45 8.97
C ALA A 183 -11.74 -12.80 7.52
N SER A 184 -10.78 -12.81 6.58
CA SER A 184 -11.10 -12.92 5.14
C SER A 184 -11.76 -14.24 4.77
N LEU A 185 -11.26 -15.37 5.28
CA LEU A 185 -11.84 -16.69 4.97
C LEU A 185 -13.23 -16.89 5.59
N PRO A 186 -13.45 -16.63 6.89
CA PRO A 186 -14.79 -16.66 7.48
C PRO A 186 -15.78 -15.74 6.76
N PHE A 187 -15.36 -14.54 6.39
CA PHE A 187 -16.20 -13.58 5.69
C PHE A 187 -16.56 -14.05 4.27
N ALA A 188 -15.61 -14.60 3.52
CA ALA A 188 -15.87 -15.17 2.20
C ALA A 188 -16.88 -16.32 2.27
N LYS A 189 -16.76 -17.20 3.26
CA LYS A 189 -17.69 -18.31 3.46
C LYS A 189 -19.10 -17.81 3.87
N ALA A 190 -19.18 -16.80 4.72
CA ALA A 190 -20.46 -16.24 5.18
C ALA A 190 -21.18 -15.46 4.06
N MET A 191 -20.44 -14.77 3.21
CA MET A 191 -21.00 -13.93 2.14
C MET A 191 -21.11 -14.65 0.78
N GLY A 192 -20.72 -15.93 0.72
CA GLY A 192 -20.89 -16.77 -0.45
C GLY A 192 -19.91 -16.49 -1.60
N GLY A 193 -18.72 -15.94 -1.34
CA GLY A 193 -17.73 -15.75 -2.38
C GLY A 193 -16.44 -15.07 -1.96
N VAL A 194 -15.36 -15.43 -2.64
CA VAL A 194 -14.04 -14.81 -2.47
C VAL A 194 -14.09 -13.30 -2.78
N SER A 195 -14.85 -12.92 -3.80
CA SER A 195 -15.01 -11.53 -4.21
C SER A 195 -15.59 -10.63 -3.10
N ALA A 196 -16.39 -11.17 -2.18
CA ALA A 196 -16.93 -10.42 -1.06
C ALA A 196 -15.83 -9.90 -0.11
N SER A 197 -14.84 -10.74 0.22
CA SER A 197 -13.71 -10.32 1.07
C SER A 197 -12.84 -9.27 0.38
N ILE A 198 -12.62 -9.39 -0.93
CA ILE A 198 -11.90 -8.38 -1.72
C ILE A 198 -12.70 -7.09 -1.79
N GLY A 199 -14.03 -7.19 -1.96
CA GLY A 199 -14.94 -6.03 -1.96
C GLY A 199 -14.94 -5.29 -0.63
N LEU A 200 -14.92 -6.01 0.50
CA LEU A 200 -14.73 -5.41 1.82
C LEU A 200 -13.42 -4.63 1.89
N GLY A 201 -12.32 -5.23 1.46
CA GLY A 201 -11.01 -4.54 1.40
C GLY A 201 -11.03 -3.31 0.50
N ALA A 202 -11.69 -3.37 -0.66
CA ALA A 202 -11.85 -2.22 -1.55
C ALA A 202 -12.70 -1.10 -0.88
N ALA A 203 -13.75 -1.45 -0.13
CA ALA A 203 -14.54 -0.49 0.63
C ALA A 203 -13.73 0.18 1.74
N LEU A 204 -12.88 -0.58 2.45
CA LEU A 204 -11.95 -0.02 3.44
C LEU A 204 -10.94 0.95 2.78
N LEU A 205 -10.42 0.62 1.59
CA LEU A 205 -9.53 1.52 0.85
C LEU A 205 -10.25 2.78 0.37
N CYS A 206 -11.51 2.69 -0.03
CA CYS A 206 -12.34 3.86 -0.32
C CYS A 206 -12.45 4.78 0.92
N ALA A 207 -12.73 4.20 2.08
CA ALA A 207 -12.73 4.94 3.35
C ALA A 207 -11.33 5.53 3.63
N GLY A 208 -10.24 4.81 3.31
CA GLY A 208 -8.86 5.28 3.42
C GLY A 208 -8.59 6.54 2.59
N VAL A 209 -9.10 6.60 1.35
CA VAL A 209 -9.03 7.82 0.51
C VAL A 209 -9.70 9.00 1.22
N LEU A 210 -10.94 8.80 1.73
CA LEU A 210 -11.68 9.86 2.40
C LEU A 210 -10.97 10.34 3.68
N VAL A 211 -10.45 9.40 4.47
CA VAL A 211 -9.69 9.68 5.69
C VAL A 211 -8.40 10.44 5.36
N TYR A 212 -7.71 10.09 4.27
CA TYR A 212 -6.52 10.81 3.84
C TYR A 212 -6.83 12.24 3.36
N LEU A 213 -7.98 12.47 2.73
CA LEU A 213 -8.42 13.83 2.38
C LEU A 213 -8.64 14.70 3.63
N VAL A 214 -9.13 14.12 4.74
CA VAL A 214 -9.22 14.82 6.02
C VAL A 214 -7.82 15.21 6.53
N TYR A 215 -6.83 14.29 6.42
CA TYR A 215 -5.44 14.62 6.71
C TYR A 215 -4.93 15.80 5.87
N CYS A 216 -5.18 15.81 4.56
CA CYS A 216 -4.78 16.90 3.68
C CYS A 216 -5.33 18.26 4.12
N ALA A 217 -6.57 18.29 4.62
CA ALA A 217 -7.17 19.51 5.17
C ALA A 217 -6.48 19.98 6.46
N MET A 218 -6.05 19.03 7.31
CA MET A 218 -5.26 19.33 8.52
C MET A 218 -3.87 19.84 8.15
N ASP A 219 -3.19 19.19 7.22
CA ASP A 219 -1.85 19.56 6.76
C ASP A 219 -1.81 20.95 6.10
N LYS A 220 -2.87 21.30 5.37
CA LYS A 220 -3.01 22.67 4.83
C LYS A 220 -3.09 23.73 5.93
N LYS A 221 -3.76 23.42 7.04
CA LYS A 221 -3.81 24.31 8.21
C LYS A 221 -2.46 24.38 8.92
N GLU A 222 -1.73 23.26 8.99
CA GLU A 222 -0.35 23.24 9.53
C GLU A 222 0.56 24.16 8.73
N ASP A 223 0.59 24.05 7.40
CA ASP A 223 1.41 24.91 6.53
C ASP A 223 1.05 26.39 6.71
N ALA A 224 -0.23 26.73 6.82
CA ALA A 224 -0.67 28.10 7.05
C ALA A 224 -0.20 28.63 8.42
N SER A 225 -0.17 27.77 9.44
CA SER A 225 0.35 28.13 10.76
C SER A 225 1.88 28.22 10.79
N ALA A 226 2.57 27.39 10.02
CA ALA A 226 4.03 27.35 9.89
C ALA A 226 4.57 28.52 9.07
N ALA A 227 3.87 28.94 8.01
CA ALA A 227 4.25 30.11 7.19
C ALA A 227 4.31 31.42 8.01
N ALA A 228 3.58 31.50 9.11
CA ALA A 228 3.67 32.59 10.08
C ALA A 228 4.98 32.57 10.91
N VAL A 229 5.75 31.46 10.85
CA VAL A 229 7.03 31.25 11.56
C VAL A 229 8.02 30.82 10.49
N ALA A 230 8.72 31.78 9.87
CA ALA A 230 9.63 31.53 8.73
C ALA A 230 10.58 30.36 8.98
N THR A 231 10.49 29.35 8.14
CA THR A 231 11.42 28.20 8.06
C THR A 231 12.07 28.21 6.68
N GLU A 232 13.35 27.88 6.62
CA GLU A 232 14.09 27.77 5.37
C GLU A 232 13.47 26.67 4.49
N PRO A 233 13.45 26.84 3.15
CA PRO A 233 12.93 25.80 2.26
C PRO A 233 13.79 24.53 2.31
N GLU A 234 13.16 23.36 2.40
CA GLU A 234 13.85 22.07 2.26
C GLU A 234 14.51 22.00 0.88
N GLU A 235 15.81 21.65 0.83
CA GLU A 235 16.49 21.41 -0.44
C GLU A 235 15.87 20.17 -1.11
N GLY A 236 15.38 20.35 -2.34
CA GLY A 236 14.85 19.27 -3.17
C GLY A 236 15.94 18.28 -3.59
N PHE A 237 15.57 17.03 -3.83
CA PHE A 237 16.45 15.97 -4.30
C PHE A 237 17.19 16.37 -5.59
N LYS A 238 18.52 16.15 -5.62
CA LYS A 238 19.37 16.33 -6.79
C LYS A 238 19.94 14.97 -7.21
N PHE A 239 19.92 14.65 -8.51
CA PHE A 239 20.51 13.39 -9.03
C PHE A 239 21.99 13.21 -8.69
N SER A 240 22.71 14.32 -8.46
CA SER A 240 24.11 14.30 -7.99
C SER A 240 24.28 13.60 -6.64
N ASP A 241 23.22 13.63 -5.81
CA ASP A 241 23.28 13.10 -4.44
C ASP A 241 23.29 11.56 -4.41
N LEU A 242 22.74 10.92 -5.48
CA LEU A 242 22.84 9.46 -5.68
C LEU A 242 24.29 8.98 -5.74
N GLY A 243 25.16 9.72 -6.45
CA GLY A 243 26.58 9.39 -6.54
C GLY A 243 27.29 9.42 -5.16
N GLY A 244 26.87 10.34 -4.28
CA GLY A 244 27.35 10.41 -2.90
C GLY A 244 26.83 9.26 -2.05
N LEU A 245 25.55 8.90 -2.21
CA LEU A 245 24.90 7.82 -1.48
C LEU A 245 25.60 6.47 -1.71
N PHE A 246 25.85 6.11 -2.98
CA PHE A 246 26.52 4.85 -3.35
C PHE A 246 27.97 4.76 -2.88
N LYS A 247 28.63 5.89 -2.61
CA LYS A 247 29.98 5.94 -2.05
C LYS A 247 30.02 5.75 -0.53
N THR A 248 28.86 5.88 0.13
CA THR A 248 28.77 5.80 1.59
C THR A 248 28.69 4.35 2.04
N THR A 249 29.67 3.86 2.78
CA THR A 249 29.71 2.48 3.30
C THR A 249 28.48 2.15 4.16
N GLY A 250 27.98 3.11 4.93
CA GLY A 250 26.77 2.94 5.74
C GLY A 250 25.53 2.60 4.93
N PHE A 251 25.39 3.15 3.70
CA PHE A 251 24.32 2.80 2.80
C PHE A 251 24.30 1.29 2.49
N TRP A 252 25.44 0.71 2.16
CA TRP A 252 25.55 -0.72 1.82
C TRP A 252 25.25 -1.63 3.01
N TYR A 253 25.68 -1.25 4.23
CA TYR A 253 25.32 -2.01 5.43
C TYR A 253 23.81 -2.02 5.67
N VAL A 254 23.15 -0.86 5.56
CA VAL A 254 21.70 -0.79 5.73
C VAL A 254 20.97 -1.55 4.62
N ALA A 255 21.40 -1.39 3.36
CA ALA A 255 20.85 -2.12 2.22
C ALA A 255 20.95 -3.63 2.39
N PHE A 256 22.11 -4.12 2.84
CA PHE A 256 22.33 -5.54 3.11
C PHE A 256 21.47 -6.06 4.25
N LEU A 257 21.36 -5.30 5.35
CA LEU A 257 20.48 -5.67 6.48
C LEU A 257 19.02 -5.75 6.04
N CYS A 258 18.55 -4.78 5.25
CA CYS A 258 17.20 -4.81 4.69
C CYS A 258 17.00 -6.04 3.79
N LEU A 259 17.96 -6.33 2.90
CA LEU A 259 17.90 -7.51 2.05
C LEU A 259 17.77 -8.81 2.88
N MET A 260 18.60 -8.98 3.89
CA MET A 260 18.58 -10.16 4.76
C MET A 260 17.28 -10.27 5.56
N PHE A 261 16.71 -9.14 5.98
CA PHE A 261 15.48 -9.12 6.76
C PHE A 261 14.24 -9.49 5.92
N TYR A 262 14.25 -9.16 4.62
CA TYR A 262 13.12 -9.45 3.72
C TYR A 262 13.30 -10.74 2.91
N ALA A 263 14.50 -11.33 2.90
CA ALA A 263 14.78 -12.60 2.19
C ALA A 263 14.52 -13.86 3.03
N GLY A 264 14.27 -13.71 4.34
CA GLY A 264 13.88 -14.80 5.25
C GLY A 264 12.39 -14.83 5.44
#